data_d8df5afe984519d55898084d3fe0791a
#
_entry.id   d8df5afe984519d55898084d3fe0791a
#
_cell.length_a   1.000
_cell.length_b   1.000
_cell.length_c   1.000
_cell.angle_alpha   90.00
_cell.angle_beta   90.00
_cell.angle_gamma   90.00
#
_symmetry.space_group_name_H-M   'P 1'
#
loop_
_entity.id
_entity.type
_entity.pdbx_description
1 polymer ?
#
loop_
_entity_poly.entity_id
_entity_poly.type
_entity_poly.pdbx_seq_one_letter_code
_entity_poly.pdbx_strand_id
1 'polypeptide(L)'
;MKMFISFMITRNKTPSKYIFYGLHLYFSGLSLRKASERLSQLFKRNHVSIWNWIQKYKPLKIQAKEKKILEYIVDETLIKIGSEYIWIWVAIEPKNKQILALSISKERNMLIAERFLSTIIRDYGKHPVSTDGGTWYPMACRFLGLKHHLHSSLEKSLIERTMQYIKDRTECFDDYFPCRIKNCKLKHVRNWLNLFVDYHNNELKVLK
;
A
#
# COMPACT_ATOMS: atom_id res chain seq x y z
N MET A 1 -5.92 -19.26 5.75
CA MET A 1 -5.24 -18.02 5.32
C MET A 1 -4.24 -18.37 4.24
N LYS A 2 -4.63 -18.26 2.96
CA LYS A 2 -3.73 -18.50 1.82
C LYS A 2 -3.32 -17.14 1.25
N MET A 3 -2.18 -16.63 1.72
CA MET A 3 -1.47 -15.55 1.02
C MET A 3 -0.78 -16.18 -0.18
N PHE A 4 -1.26 -15.86 -1.38
CA PHE A 4 -0.57 -16.24 -2.61
C PHE A 4 0.53 -15.22 -2.91
N ILE A 5 1.72 -15.47 -2.43
CA ILE A 5 2.93 -14.78 -2.87
C ILE A 5 3.61 -15.68 -3.88
N SER A 6 3.85 -15.16 -5.08
CA SER A 6 4.64 -15.88 -6.09
C SER A 6 6.07 -16.08 -5.58
N PHE A 7 6.45 -17.33 -5.39
CA PHE A 7 7.72 -17.74 -4.84
C PHE A 7 8.74 -18.02 -5.94
N MET A 8 9.79 -17.24 -6.00
CA MET A 8 11.11 -17.75 -6.38
C MET A 8 11.89 -18.07 -5.10
N ILE A 9 11.68 -19.27 -4.56
CA ILE A 9 12.47 -19.74 -3.41
C ILE A 9 13.73 -20.42 -3.92
N THR A 10 14.81 -19.71 -4.01
CA THR A 10 16.13 -20.30 -4.04
C THR A 10 16.71 -20.28 -2.63
N ARG A 11 16.85 -21.44 -2.03
CA ARG A 11 17.61 -21.73 -0.79
C ARG A 11 17.17 -21.06 0.52
N ASN A 12 15.90 -20.75 0.72
CA ASN A 12 15.46 -20.25 2.02
C ASN A 12 15.08 -21.40 2.94
N LYS A 13 15.93 -21.71 3.94
CA LYS A 13 15.66 -22.75 4.94
C LYS A 13 14.55 -22.40 5.94
N THR A 14 13.89 -21.25 5.80
CA THR A 14 12.79 -20.83 6.66
C THR A 14 11.46 -21.20 6.02
N PRO A 15 10.63 -22.04 6.69
CA PRO A 15 9.29 -22.35 6.19
C PRO A 15 8.46 -21.07 5.99
N SER A 16 7.69 -21.03 4.91
CA SER A 16 6.92 -19.85 4.50
C SER A 16 5.98 -19.31 5.58
N LYS A 17 5.36 -20.20 6.38
CA LYS A 17 4.49 -19.81 7.49
C LYS A 17 5.17 -18.87 8.49
N TYR A 18 6.44 -19.08 8.79
CA TYR A 18 7.19 -18.24 9.74
C TYR A 18 7.64 -16.92 9.08
N ILE A 19 7.88 -16.93 7.77
CA ILE A 19 8.16 -15.71 7.02
C ILE A 19 6.93 -14.81 7.04
N PHE A 20 5.75 -15.36 6.72
CA PHE A 20 4.50 -14.60 6.77
C PHE A 20 4.17 -14.10 8.16
N TYR A 21 4.37 -14.92 9.18
CA TYR A 21 4.18 -14.49 10.55
C TYR A 21 5.12 -13.35 10.95
N GLY A 22 6.40 -13.43 10.59
CA GLY A 22 7.36 -12.36 10.84
C GLY A 22 7.03 -11.05 10.11
N LEU A 23 6.55 -11.13 8.85
CA LEU A 23 6.06 -9.96 8.11
C LEU A 23 4.78 -9.40 8.75
N HIS A 24 3.85 -10.26 9.15
CA HIS A 24 2.63 -9.85 9.85
C HIS A 24 2.96 -9.09 11.13
N LEU A 25 3.85 -9.62 11.98
CA LEU A 25 4.29 -8.96 13.21
C LEU A 25 4.90 -7.57 12.93
N TYR A 26 5.71 -7.45 11.89
CA TYR A 26 6.29 -6.17 11.51
C TYR A 26 5.22 -5.18 11.03
N PHE A 27 4.34 -5.59 10.11
CA PHE A 27 3.30 -4.72 9.58
C PHE A 27 2.18 -4.43 10.59
N SER A 28 2.03 -5.23 11.66
CA SER A 28 1.15 -4.90 12.79
C SER A 28 1.68 -3.80 13.72
N GLY A 29 2.90 -3.28 13.47
CA GLY A 29 3.46 -2.15 14.19
C GLY A 29 4.69 -2.46 15.05
N LEU A 30 5.11 -3.72 15.11
CA LEU A 30 6.32 -4.07 15.86
C LEU A 30 7.57 -3.61 15.11
N SER A 31 8.58 -3.13 15.84
CA SER A 31 9.91 -2.91 15.27
C SER A 31 10.51 -4.23 14.77
N LEU A 32 11.46 -4.17 13.84
CA LEU A 32 12.14 -5.37 13.33
C LEU A 32 12.72 -6.25 14.46
N ARG A 33 13.26 -5.63 15.52
CA ARG A 33 13.81 -6.33 16.68
C ARG A 33 12.72 -7.02 17.49
N LYS A 34 11.64 -6.32 17.84
CA LYS A 34 10.49 -6.89 18.57
C LYS A 34 9.78 -7.97 17.74
N ALA A 35 9.61 -7.78 16.44
CA ALA A 35 9.05 -8.80 15.56
C ALA A 35 9.92 -10.06 15.52
N SER A 36 11.25 -9.90 15.48
CA SER A 36 12.20 -11.01 15.56
C SER A 36 12.16 -11.75 16.90
N GLU A 37 12.08 -11.03 18.01
CA GLU A 37 11.94 -11.58 19.35
C GLU A 37 10.66 -12.45 19.48
N ARG A 38 9.53 -11.92 19.03
CA ARG A 38 8.26 -12.66 19.03
C ARG A 38 8.29 -13.89 18.12
N LEU A 39 8.83 -13.72 16.92
CA LEU A 39 9.01 -14.84 15.98
C LEU A 39 9.89 -15.94 16.57
N SER A 40 10.93 -15.56 17.30
CA SER A 40 11.92 -16.49 17.87
C SER A 40 11.32 -17.44 18.92
N GLN A 41 10.16 -17.15 19.47
CA GLN A 41 9.39 -18.05 20.32
C GLN A 41 8.91 -19.30 19.56
N LEU A 42 8.72 -19.18 18.25
CA LEU A 42 8.25 -20.27 17.38
C LEU A 42 9.35 -20.77 16.44
N PHE A 43 10.18 -19.86 15.96
CA PHE A 43 11.23 -20.16 14.99
C PHE A 43 12.35 -19.11 15.06
N LYS A 44 13.51 -19.50 15.54
CA LYS A 44 14.66 -18.57 15.77
C LYS A 44 15.12 -17.92 14.46
N ARG A 45 14.90 -16.62 14.34
CA ARG A 45 15.40 -15.75 13.27
C ARG A 45 15.72 -14.37 13.84
N ASN A 46 16.77 -13.75 13.34
CA ASN A 46 17.14 -12.40 13.74
C ASN A 46 16.37 -11.34 12.90
N HIS A 47 16.41 -10.11 13.35
CA HIS A 47 15.73 -8.98 12.71
C HIS A 47 16.21 -8.72 11.27
N VAL A 48 17.45 -9.05 10.92
CA VAL A 48 17.98 -8.95 9.56
C VAL A 48 17.25 -9.91 8.61
N SER A 49 16.79 -11.07 9.11
CA SER A 49 15.97 -11.98 8.31
C SER A 49 14.67 -11.36 7.91
N ILE A 50 13.95 -10.70 8.86
CA ILE A 50 12.68 -10.02 8.57
C ILE A 50 12.93 -8.86 7.60
N TRP A 51 13.96 -8.06 7.81
CA TRP A 51 14.38 -7.01 6.90
C TRP A 51 14.63 -7.54 5.48
N ASN A 52 15.37 -8.65 5.34
CA ASN A 52 15.60 -9.29 4.05
C ASN A 52 14.29 -9.77 3.39
N TRP A 53 13.34 -10.25 4.18
CA TRP A 53 12.05 -10.66 3.65
C TRP A 53 11.27 -9.47 3.11
N ILE A 54 11.21 -8.35 3.81
CA ILE A 54 10.60 -7.11 3.31
C ILE A 54 11.20 -6.68 1.96
N GLN A 55 12.51 -6.86 1.76
CA GLN A 55 13.17 -6.52 0.50
C GLN A 55 12.89 -7.51 -0.64
N LYS A 56 12.77 -8.79 -0.31
CA LYS A 56 12.69 -9.89 -1.29
C LYS A 56 11.25 -10.24 -1.68
N TYR A 57 10.32 -10.19 -0.73
CA TYR A 57 8.95 -10.55 -1.02
C TYR A 57 8.27 -9.44 -1.80
N LYS A 58 7.63 -9.85 -2.89
CA LYS A 58 6.76 -9.00 -3.68
C LYS A 58 5.36 -9.59 -3.57
N PRO A 59 4.37 -8.85 -3.07
CA PRO A 59 3.00 -9.31 -3.14
C PRO A 59 2.63 -9.48 -4.60
N LEU A 60 1.84 -10.50 -4.89
CA LEU A 60 1.10 -10.52 -6.14
C LEU A 60 0.26 -9.24 -6.19
N LYS A 61 -0.07 -8.81 -7.42
CA LYS A 61 -0.88 -7.61 -7.67
C LYS A 61 -1.93 -7.38 -6.56
N ILE A 62 -2.01 -6.13 -6.06
CA ILE A 62 -3.08 -5.73 -5.16
C ILE A 62 -4.40 -6.09 -5.85
N GLN A 63 -5.17 -6.96 -5.25
CA GLN A 63 -6.49 -7.34 -5.76
C GLN A 63 -7.51 -7.12 -4.65
N ALA A 64 -8.52 -6.30 -4.93
CA ALA A 64 -9.72 -6.30 -4.12
C ALA A 64 -10.38 -7.67 -4.30
N LYS A 65 -10.67 -8.35 -3.20
CA LYS A 65 -11.28 -9.68 -3.24
C LYS A 65 -12.80 -9.63 -3.39
N GLU A 66 -13.42 -8.50 -3.18
CA GLU A 66 -14.83 -8.30 -3.44
C GLU A 66 -15.05 -7.91 -4.91
N LYS A 67 -15.88 -8.68 -5.58
CA LYS A 67 -16.17 -8.52 -7.01
C LYS A 67 -17.01 -7.29 -7.33
N LYS A 68 -17.66 -6.66 -6.34
CA LYS A 68 -18.57 -5.53 -6.54
C LYS A 68 -17.99 -4.26 -5.97
N ILE A 69 -17.35 -3.48 -6.82
CA ILE A 69 -16.89 -2.14 -6.51
C ILE A 69 -18.01 -1.17 -6.89
N LEU A 70 -18.36 -0.26 -5.98
CA LEU A 70 -19.40 0.74 -6.21
C LEU A 70 -18.80 2.02 -6.79
N GLU A 71 -17.69 2.48 -6.21
CA GLU A 71 -16.97 3.67 -6.64
C GLU A 71 -15.53 3.65 -6.14
N TYR A 72 -14.74 4.61 -6.60
CA TYR A 72 -13.38 4.85 -6.17
C TYR A 72 -13.31 6.15 -5.40
N ILE A 73 -12.87 6.09 -4.14
CA ILE A 73 -12.47 7.28 -3.41
C ILE A 73 -10.96 7.42 -3.61
N VAL A 74 -10.54 8.52 -4.22
CA VAL A 74 -9.16 8.75 -4.64
C VAL A 74 -8.62 10.03 -4.02
N ASP A 75 -7.43 9.95 -3.47
CA ASP A 75 -6.71 11.09 -2.91
C ASP A 75 -5.22 10.84 -2.98
N GLU A 76 -4.42 11.88 -2.80
CA GLU A 76 -2.97 11.76 -2.69
C GLU A 76 -2.43 12.48 -1.47
N THR A 77 -1.27 12.02 -1.01
CA THR A 77 -0.56 12.64 0.11
C THR A 77 0.93 12.66 -0.13
N LEU A 78 1.59 13.65 0.46
CA LEU A 78 3.04 13.79 0.41
C LEU A 78 3.66 13.03 1.59
N ILE A 79 4.68 12.24 1.32
CA ILE A 79 5.55 11.66 2.36
C ILE A 79 7.01 12.02 2.10
N LYS A 80 7.78 12.05 3.17
CA LYS A 80 9.22 12.28 3.12
C LYS A 80 9.96 10.96 3.26
N ILE A 81 11.00 10.76 2.46
CA ILE A 81 11.88 9.59 2.51
C ILE A 81 13.32 10.06 2.48
N GLY A 82 13.95 10.12 3.64
CA GLY A 82 15.24 10.79 3.79
C GLY A 82 15.14 12.26 3.41
N SER A 83 15.90 12.69 2.42
CA SER A 83 15.88 14.08 1.91
C SER A 83 14.86 14.33 0.79
N GLU A 84 14.19 13.30 0.29
CA GLU A 84 13.27 13.41 -0.85
C GLU A 84 11.82 13.39 -0.41
N TYR A 85 10.97 14.15 -1.12
CA TYR A 85 9.52 14.09 -1.01
C TYR A 85 8.93 13.32 -2.19
N ILE A 86 7.95 12.47 -1.91
CA ILE A 86 7.20 11.74 -2.92
C ILE A 86 5.70 11.79 -2.63
N TRP A 87 4.90 11.82 -3.69
CA TRP A 87 3.46 11.70 -3.62
C TRP A 87 3.04 10.24 -3.61
N ILE A 88 2.16 9.89 -2.68
CA ILE A 88 1.45 8.61 -2.66
C ILE A 88 0.02 8.87 -3.13
N TRP A 89 -0.40 8.14 -4.15
CA TRP A 89 -1.75 8.12 -4.67
C TRP A 89 -2.45 6.88 -4.14
N VAL A 90 -3.63 7.03 -3.59
CA VAL A 90 -4.39 5.94 -2.98
C VAL A 90 -5.80 5.93 -3.53
N ALA A 91 -6.29 4.74 -3.84
CA ALA A 91 -7.70 4.51 -4.15
C ALA A 91 -8.27 3.47 -3.20
N ILE A 92 -9.41 3.78 -2.60
CA ILE A 92 -10.12 2.89 -1.69
C ILE A 92 -11.55 2.63 -2.16
N GLU A 93 -12.09 1.50 -1.74
CA GLU A 93 -13.49 1.16 -1.90
C GLU A 93 -14.24 1.53 -0.60
N PRO A 94 -15.31 2.36 -0.67
CA PRO A 94 -15.94 2.93 0.52
C PRO A 94 -16.57 1.90 1.46
N LYS A 95 -17.19 0.85 0.92
CA LYS A 95 -17.98 -0.10 1.68
C LYS A 95 -17.12 -1.02 2.57
N ASN A 96 -16.04 -1.56 2.00
CA ASN A 96 -15.18 -2.53 2.68
C ASN A 96 -13.85 -1.94 3.13
N LYS A 97 -13.57 -0.67 2.81
CA LYS A 97 -12.36 0.08 3.16
C LYS A 97 -11.07 -0.53 2.62
N GLN A 98 -11.17 -1.37 1.60
CA GLN A 98 -10.00 -1.97 0.97
C GLN A 98 -9.25 -0.92 0.16
N ILE A 99 -7.94 -0.95 0.24
CA ILE A 99 -7.08 -0.19 -0.66
C ILE A 99 -7.03 -0.95 -1.98
N LEU A 100 -7.60 -0.36 -3.03
CA LEU A 100 -7.69 -0.94 -4.37
C LEU A 100 -6.40 -0.78 -5.15
N ALA A 101 -5.80 0.39 -5.04
CA ALA A 101 -4.56 0.74 -5.71
C ALA A 101 -3.74 1.71 -4.86
N LEU A 102 -2.43 1.61 -5.00
CA LEU A 102 -1.49 2.57 -4.46
C LEU A 102 -0.39 2.79 -5.51
N SER A 103 -0.04 4.04 -5.73
CA SER A 103 1.06 4.44 -6.62
C SER A 103 1.91 5.52 -5.97
N ILE A 104 3.13 5.69 -6.48
CA ILE A 104 4.04 6.76 -6.04
C ILE A 104 4.57 7.54 -7.24
N SER A 105 4.74 8.84 -7.07
CA SER A 105 5.32 9.74 -8.06
C SER A 105 6.16 10.84 -7.43
N LYS A 106 7.06 11.44 -8.20
CA LYS A 106 7.77 12.66 -7.78
C LYS A 106 6.93 13.91 -8.02
N GLU A 107 6.03 13.86 -8.97
CA GLU A 107 5.18 14.96 -9.39
C GLU A 107 3.71 14.71 -9.06
N ARG A 108 2.95 15.80 -8.94
CA ARG A 108 1.51 15.82 -8.79
C ARG A 108 0.90 16.66 -9.92
N ASN A 109 0.41 15.98 -10.94
CA ASN A 109 -0.19 16.62 -12.12
C ASN A 109 -1.24 15.71 -12.78
N MET A 110 -1.94 16.24 -13.78
CA MET A 110 -3.01 15.56 -14.50
C MET A 110 -2.55 14.23 -15.14
N LEU A 111 -1.35 14.18 -15.74
CA LEU A 111 -0.85 12.96 -16.40
C LEU A 111 -0.61 11.83 -15.39
N ILE A 112 -0.14 12.16 -14.18
CA ILE A 112 0.04 11.19 -13.11
C ILE A 112 -1.32 10.70 -12.60
N ALA A 113 -2.29 11.62 -12.41
CA ALA A 113 -3.66 11.28 -12.02
C ALA A 113 -4.30 10.34 -13.06
N GLU A 114 -4.22 10.69 -14.35
CA GLU A 114 -4.74 9.86 -15.45
C GLU A 114 -4.10 8.46 -15.46
N ARG A 115 -2.78 8.38 -15.34
CA ARG A 115 -2.06 7.09 -15.29
C ARG A 115 -2.51 6.24 -14.08
N PHE A 116 -2.70 6.87 -12.93
CA PHE A 116 -3.17 6.20 -11.72
C PHE A 116 -4.59 5.66 -11.92
N LEU A 117 -5.52 6.50 -12.39
CA LEU A 117 -6.90 6.12 -12.68
C LEU A 117 -6.98 5.03 -13.76
N SER A 118 -6.18 5.12 -14.81
CA SER A 118 -6.09 4.10 -15.87
C SER A 118 -5.69 2.73 -15.30
N THR A 119 -4.79 2.71 -14.31
CA THR A 119 -4.41 1.47 -13.63
C THR A 119 -5.58 0.85 -12.88
N ILE A 120 -6.38 1.67 -12.19
CA ILE A 120 -7.56 1.21 -11.46
C ILE A 120 -8.63 0.69 -12.42
N ILE A 121 -8.90 1.42 -13.51
CA ILE A 121 -9.87 1.02 -14.54
C ILE A 121 -9.49 -0.32 -15.16
N ARG A 122 -8.22 -0.52 -15.48
CA ARG A 122 -7.72 -1.78 -16.06
C ARG A 122 -7.97 -2.97 -15.14
N ASP A 123 -7.89 -2.73 -13.83
CA ASP A 123 -7.93 -3.81 -12.83
C ASP A 123 -9.35 -4.08 -12.33
N TYR A 124 -10.22 -3.07 -12.32
CA TYR A 124 -11.55 -3.12 -11.69
C TYR A 124 -12.69 -2.61 -12.57
N GLY A 125 -12.40 -2.04 -13.74
CA GLY A 125 -13.40 -1.47 -14.63
C GLY A 125 -13.67 0.02 -14.37
N LYS A 126 -14.67 0.56 -15.08
CA LYS A 126 -15.07 1.97 -14.93
C LYS A 126 -16.15 2.10 -13.85
N HIS A 127 -15.85 2.86 -12.82
CA HIS A 127 -16.78 3.23 -11.74
C HIS A 127 -16.72 4.74 -11.48
N PRO A 128 -17.71 5.32 -10.80
CA PRO A 128 -17.62 6.71 -10.35
C PRO A 128 -16.36 6.95 -9.51
N VAL A 129 -15.85 8.18 -9.57
CA VAL A 129 -14.66 8.60 -8.84
C VAL A 129 -14.97 9.80 -7.97
N SER A 130 -14.71 9.69 -6.69
CA SER A 130 -14.79 10.76 -5.72
C SER A 130 -13.38 11.26 -5.40
N THR A 131 -13.16 12.59 -5.38
CA THR A 131 -11.88 13.22 -5.04
C THR A 131 -12.07 14.48 -4.20
N ASP A 132 -10.98 15.04 -3.68
CA ASP A 132 -10.95 16.32 -2.95
C ASP A 132 -11.17 17.57 -3.84
N GLY A 133 -11.21 17.39 -5.17
CA GLY A 133 -11.37 18.48 -6.12
C GLY A 133 -10.05 19.09 -6.61
N GLY A 134 -8.92 18.43 -6.37
CA GLY A 134 -7.64 18.82 -6.96
C GLY A 134 -7.75 19.02 -8.48
N THR A 135 -7.16 20.09 -9.01
CA THR A 135 -7.35 20.56 -10.40
C THR A 135 -6.96 19.53 -11.47
N TRP A 136 -6.14 18.55 -11.12
CA TRP A 136 -5.71 17.46 -12.00
C TRP A 136 -6.77 16.37 -12.20
N TYR A 137 -7.72 16.18 -11.28
CA TYR A 137 -8.71 15.11 -11.37
C TYR A 137 -9.81 15.31 -12.41
N PRO A 138 -10.46 16.50 -12.49
CA PRO A 138 -11.60 16.69 -13.41
C PRO A 138 -11.24 16.39 -14.85
N MET A 139 -10.07 16.85 -15.32
CA MET A 139 -9.62 16.62 -16.70
C MET A 139 -9.22 15.17 -16.93
N ALA A 140 -8.51 14.54 -15.97
CA ALA A 140 -8.14 13.14 -16.05
C ALA A 140 -9.39 12.23 -16.10
N CYS A 141 -10.39 12.50 -15.25
CA CYS A 141 -11.66 11.77 -15.25
C CYS A 141 -12.42 11.95 -16.56
N ARG A 142 -12.51 13.20 -17.07
CA ARG A 142 -13.15 13.49 -18.36
C ARG A 142 -12.48 12.71 -19.50
N PHE A 143 -11.15 12.72 -19.56
CA PHE A 143 -10.38 12.02 -20.59
C PHE A 143 -10.62 10.51 -20.57
N LEU A 144 -10.75 9.93 -19.38
CA LEU A 144 -11.00 8.50 -19.19
C LEU A 144 -12.51 8.13 -19.26
N GLY A 145 -13.40 9.10 -19.43
CA GLY A 145 -14.83 8.88 -19.48
C GLY A 145 -15.40 8.36 -18.14
N LEU A 146 -14.89 8.88 -17.02
CA LEU A 146 -15.35 8.54 -15.67
C LEU A 146 -16.32 9.60 -15.15
N LYS A 147 -17.33 9.16 -14.41
CA LYS A 147 -18.18 10.05 -13.60
C LYS A 147 -17.37 10.53 -12.41
N HIS A 148 -17.22 11.84 -12.26
CA HIS A 148 -16.43 12.46 -11.19
C HIS A 148 -17.33 13.33 -10.31
N HIS A 149 -17.11 13.28 -9.00
CA HIS A 149 -17.73 14.18 -8.02
C HIS A 149 -16.77 14.48 -6.87
N LEU A 150 -17.09 15.51 -6.09
CA LEU A 150 -16.33 15.87 -4.90
C LEU A 150 -16.71 14.96 -3.75
N HIS A 151 -15.75 14.73 -2.85
CA HIS A 151 -15.97 13.96 -1.64
C HIS A 151 -17.18 14.46 -0.84
N SER A 152 -18.08 13.58 -0.51
CA SER A 152 -19.00 13.77 0.60
C SER A 152 -18.24 13.80 1.93
N SER A 153 -18.86 14.28 3.00
CA SER A 153 -18.23 14.32 4.33
C SER A 153 -17.79 12.94 4.82
N LEU A 154 -18.53 11.89 4.49
CA LEU A 154 -18.20 10.51 4.85
C LEU A 154 -17.00 9.99 4.06
N GLU A 155 -16.98 10.22 2.76
CA GLU A 155 -15.86 9.82 1.88
C GLU A 155 -14.57 10.53 2.27
N LYS A 156 -14.66 11.85 2.52
CA LYS A 156 -13.54 12.64 3.01
C LYS A 156 -12.98 12.07 4.32
N SER A 157 -13.82 11.85 5.31
CA SER A 157 -13.40 11.26 6.59
C SER A 157 -12.78 9.88 6.43
N LEU A 158 -13.26 9.08 5.47
CA LEU A 158 -12.74 7.74 5.24
C LEU A 158 -11.34 7.78 4.60
N ILE A 159 -11.15 8.60 3.55
CA ILE A 159 -9.87 8.69 2.88
C ILE A 159 -8.83 9.37 3.77
N GLU A 160 -9.18 10.42 4.51
CA GLU A 160 -8.30 11.10 5.45
C GLU A 160 -7.76 10.14 6.54
N ARG A 161 -8.63 9.29 7.10
CA ARG A 161 -8.20 8.26 8.07
C ARG A 161 -7.27 7.23 7.44
N THR A 162 -7.52 6.84 6.19
CA THR A 162 -6.65 5.92 5.46
C THR A 162 -5.29 6.57 5.18
N MET A 163 -5.28 7.85 4.78
CA MET A 163 -4.05 8.61 4.57
C MET A 163 -3.26 8.80 5.87
N GLN A 164 -3.95 9.11 6.97
CA GLN A 164 -3.30 9.23 8.28
C GLN A 164 -2.66 7.90 8.69
N TYR A 165 -3.38 6.80 8.54
CA TYR A 165 -2.84 5.46 8.82
C TYR A 165 -1.60 5.14 7.99
N ILE A 166 -1.57 5.52 6.70
CA ILE A 166 -0.38 5.36 5.84
C ILE A 166 0.76 6.24 6.36
N LYS A 167 0.49 7.51 6.71
CA LYS A 167 1.49 8.45 7.24
C LYS A 167 2.11 7.94 8.53
N ASP A 168 1.30 7.51 9.50
CA ASP A 168 1.78 6.97 10.78
C ASP A 168 2.72 5.78 10.57
N ARG A 169 2.44 4.96 9.54
CA ARG A 169 3.29 3.81 9.20
C ARG A 169 4.54 4.17 8.39
N THR A 170 4.59 5.35 7.80
CA THR A 170 5.70 5.84 6.99
C THR A 170 6.50 6.97 7.65
N GLU A 171 6.09 7.45 8.81
CA GLU A 171 6.75 8.54 9.54
C GLU A 171 8.24 8.28 9.77
N CYS A 172 8.59 7.05 10.14
CA CYS A 172 9.99 6.68 10.35
C CYS A 172 10.85 6.69 9.07
N PHE A 173 10.26 6.89 7.89
CA PHE A 173 11.01 6.96 6.62
C PHE A 173 11.82 8.25 6.48
N ASP A 174 11.49 9.28 7.26
CA ASP A 174 12.28 10.51 7.34
C ASP A 174 13.71 10.24 7.78
N ASP A 175 13.87 9.42 8.83
CA ASP A 175 15.15 9.10 9.42
C ASP A 175 15.68 7.73 8.95
N TYR A 176 14.77 6.79 8.79
CA TYR A 176 15.11 5.42 8.51
C TYR A 176 14.09 4.71 7.62
N PHE A 177 14.40 4.65 6.34
CA PHE A 177 13.70 3.71 5.46
C PHE A 177 14.28 2.30 5.67
N PRO A 178 13.44 1.22 5.76
CA PRO A 178 13.93 -0.14 5.96
C PRO A 178 14.67 -0.70 4.73
N CYS A 179 15.42 0.12 4.06
CA CYS A 179 16.26 -0.17 2.92
C CYS A 179 17.57 0.59 3.10
N ARG A 180 18.51 0.05 3.89
CA ARG A 180 19.84 0.65 4.18
C ARG A 180 20.75 0.80 2.96
N ILE A 181 20.25 0.79 1.78
CA ILE A 181 21.03 1.03 0.59
C ILE A 181 21.20 2.55 0.46
N LYS A 182 22.43 3.02 0.36
CA LYS A 182 22.85 4.42 0.24
C LYS A 182 22.08 5.19 -0.86
N ASN A 183 21.38 4.49 -1.75
CA ASN A 183 20.47 4.98 -2.76
C ASN A 183 19.17 4.17 -2.68
N CYS A 184 18.30 4.49 -1.73
CA CYS A 184 16.98 3.90 -1.68
C CYS A 184 16.21 4.26 -2.96
N LYS A 185 16.03 3.28 -3.83
CA LYS A 185 15.30 3.49 -5.09
C LYS A 185 13.80 3.42 -4.81
N LEU A 186 13.01 4.21 -5.51
CA LEU A 186 11.54 4.23 -5.44
C LEU A 186 10.90 2.82 -5.55
N LYS A 187 11.59 1.87 -6.21
CA LYS A 187 11.15 0.47 -6.27
C LYS A 187 11.04 -0.20 -4.90
N HIS A 188 11.92 0.14 -3.96
CA HIS A 188 11.90 -0.44 -2.60
C HIS A 188 10.75 0.15 -1.78
N VAL A 189 10.53 1.47 -1.91
CA VAL A 189 9.39 2.16 -1.30
C VAL A 189 8.09 1.56 -1.81
N ARG A 190 7.95 1.41 -3.13
CA ARG A 190 6.78 0.78 -3.76
C ARG A 190 6.56 -0.64 -3.25
N ASN A 191 7.63 -1.43 -3.13
CA ASN A 191 7.52 -2.80 -2.64
C ASN A 191 7.04 -2.85 -1.19
N TRP A 192 7.58 -1.99 -0.33
CA TRP A 192 7.16 -1.89 1.07
C TRP A 192 5.68 -1.49 1.16
N LEU A 193 5.26 -0.47 0.43
CA LEU A 193 3.87 0.00 0.40
C LEU A 193 2.92 -1.09 -0.10
N ASN A 194 3.30 -1.83 -1.13
CA ASN A 194 2.50 -2.95 -1.63
C ASN A 194 2.34 -4.07 -0.59
N LEU A 195 3.40 -4.40 0.15
CA LEU A 195 3.33 -5.36 1.26
C LEU A 195 2.43 -4.86 2.39
N PHE A 196 2.50 -3.56 2.69
CA PHE A 196 1.66 -2.91 3.68
C PHE A 196 0.17 -2.97 3.26
N VAL A 197 -0.14 -2.66 2.00
CA VAL A 197 -1.51 -2.75 1.48
C VAL A 197 -2.03 -4.19 1.49
N ASP A 198 -1.19 -5.16 1.12
CA ASP A 198 -1.57 -6.59 1.20
C ASP A 198 -1.87 -7.00 2.65
N TYR A 199 -1.05 -6.56 3.61
CA TYR A 199 -1.30 -6.74 5.03
C TYR A 199 -2.64 -6.11 5.44
N HIS A 200 -2.87 -4.82 5.15
CA HIS A 200 -4.08 -4.08 5.49
C HIS A 200 -5.34 -4.76 4.95
N ASN A 201 -5.35 -5.08 3.66
CA ASN A 201 -6.48 -5.73 3.01
C ASN A 201 -6.76 -7.15 3.56
N ASN A 202 -5.75 -7.84 4.13
CA ASN A 202 -5.93 -9.13 4.76
C ASN A 202 -6.49 -9.01 6.18
N GLU A 203 -6.07 -8.00 6.96
CA GLU A 203 -6.61 -7.73 8.30
C GLU A 203 -8.12 -7.41 8.25
N LEU A 204 -8.56 -6.63 7.26
CA LEU A 204 -9.99 -6.32 7.07
C LEU A 204 -10.88 -7.55 6.85
N LYS A 205 -10.32 -8.71 6.54
CA LYS A 205 -11.06 -9.98 6.39
C LYS A 205 -11.19 -10.74 7.68
N VAL A 206 -10.24 -10.59 8.60
CA VAL A 206 -10.25 -11.29 9.89
C VAL A 206 -11.29 -10.64 10.81
N LEU A 207 -11.63 -9.36 10.56
CA LEU A 207 -12.58 -8.59 11.35
C LEU A 207 -14.05 -8.75 10.89
N LYS A 208 -14.30 -9.52 9.83
CA LYS A 208 -15.64 -9.92 9.35
C LYS A 208 -15.97 -11.36 9.72
#